data_82da5c207c9cde80780a56c42a69f62c
#
_entry.id   82da5c207c9cde80780a56c42a69f62c
#
_cell.length_a   1.000
_cell.length_b   1.000
_cell.length_c   1.000
_cell.angle_alpha   90.00
_cell.angle_beta   90.00
_cell.angle_gamma   90.00
#
_symmetry.space_group_name_H-M   'P 1'
#
loop_
_entity.id
_entity.type
_entity.pdbx_description
1 polymer ?
#
loop_
_entity_poly.entity_id
_entity_poly.type
_entity_poly.pdbx_seq_one_letter_code
_entity_poly.pdbx_strand_id
1 'polypeptide(L)'
;CFVDYKAPQFYYVDSLITFTVDTAIVTPVLCFGDTTGTILVQTSGGLNPLFNFDTLSTTFDTIGFISVPSESVYITVTDINGCTPKDTLAYTAITRKLFVPQPDPLVVLAATDSNVYCAEDTTGIISAFVAGGTTPYDILWTSGDTTLADSSVSAGLYYIEVLDTNGCYAWDSTSVFAIDSDCDLITDSIETYADYDLDGLPNAYDLDSDNDGLPDSLEYDYNRDGIPLDDCDGDGWPNYLDPDMCEFYIPSVVTPNSDGDNDALFIPGLQYFNNFKFTVFNSMGNKVYQVENSNINFNGSTSGTVVWSTNGSLPSGTYYYVLEIRPNKWTQTGYIFLAR
;
A
#
# COMPACT_ATOMS: atom_id res chain seq x y z
N CYS A 1 6.61 -73.69 -10.97
CA CYS A 1 6.48 -75.11 -10.65
C CYS A 1 7.18 -75.93 -11.71
N PHE A 2 8.35 -76.43 -11.41
CA PHE A 2 9.00 -77.43 -12.25
C PHE A 2 8.47 -78.82 -11.88
N VAL A 3 7.87 -79.50 -12.80
CA VAL A 3 7.56 -80.93 -12.65
C VAL A 3 8.73 -81.70 -13.27
N ASP A 4 9.63 -82.18 -12.41
CA ASP A 4 10.65 -83.09 -12.84
C ASP A 4 10.04 -84.56 -12.94
N TYR A 5 9.97 -85.03 -14.17
CA TYR A 5 9.43 -86.39 -14.46
C TYR A 5 10.41 -87.50 -14.04
N LYS A 6 10.50 -87.74 -12.72
CA LYS A 6 11.05 -88.96 -12.24
C LYS A 6 10.27 -89.44 -11.01
N ALA A 7 9.37 -90.43 -11.26
CA ALA A 7 8.51 -91.18 -10.38
C ALA A 7 7.20 -90.54 -9.94
N PRO A 8 6.08 -91.28 -9.85
CA PRO A 8 4.80 -90.70 -9.45
C PRO A 8 4.76 -90.43 -7.95
N GLN A 9 5.17 -89.28 -7.53
CA GLN A 9 4.84 -88.78 -6.20
C GLN A 9 3.64 -87.87 -6.35
N PHE A 10 2.56 -88.26 -5.68
CA PHE A 10 1.39 -87.37 -5.56
C PHE A 10 1.76 -86.16 -4.70
N TYR A 11 2.00 -85.08 -5.32
CA TYR A 11 2.03 -83.80 -4.62
C TYR A 11 0.59 -83.24 -4.52
N TYR A 12 0.09 -83.14 -3.34
CA TYR A 12 -1.06 -82.35 -3.06
C TYR A 12 -0.69 -80.93 -3.38
N VAL A 13 -1.25 -80.39 -4.42
CA VAL A 13 -1.29 -78.93 -4.62
C VAL A 13 -2.33 -78.40 -3.66
N ASP A 14 -1.87 -78.04 -2.49
CA ASP A 14 -2.70 -77.39 -1.48
C ASP A 14 -3.01 -76.04 -1.97
N SER A 15 -4.30 -75.77 -2.25
CA SER A 15 -4.97 -74.55 -2.57
C SER A 15 -4.23 -73.60 -3.55
N LEU A 16 -4.89 -73.27 -4.62
CA LEU A 16 -4.59 -72.08 -5.44
C LEU A 16 -4.46 -70.86 -4.51
N ILE A 17 -3.23 -70.44 -4.24
CA ILE A 17 -3.02 -69.16 -3.54
C ILE A 17 -3.50 -68.06 -4.48
N THR A 18 -4.70 -67.55 -4.22
CA THR A 18 -5.26 -66.48 -4.99
C THR A 18 -4.49 -65.18 -4.65
N PHE A 19 -3.93 -64.53 -5.64
CA PHE A 19 -3.30 -63.24 -5.52
C PHE A 19 -4.37 -62.12 -5.59
N THR A 20 -4.38 -61.23 -4.61
CA THR A 20 -5.31 -60.10 -4.55
C THR A 20 -4.58 -58.81 -4.22
N VAL A 21 -5.08 -57.68 -4.77
CA VAL A 21 -4.73 -56.35 -4.32
C VAL A 21 -5.74 -55.94 -3.27
N ASP A 22 -5.32 -55.90 -2.00
CA ASP A 22 -6.20 -55.70 -0.85
C ASP A 22 -6.57 -54.24 -0.67
N THR A 23 -5.55 -53.39 -0.69
CA THR A 23 -5.74 -51.94 -0.50
C THR A 23 -4.81 -51.15 -1.42
N ALA A 24 -5.29 -49.99 -1.85
CA ALA A 24 -4.47 -48.96 -2.47
C ALA A 24 -4.82 -47.64 -1.76
N ILE A 25 -3.89 -47.12 -0.98
CA ILE A 25 -4.04 -45.85 -0.26
C ILE A 25 -3.36 -44.78 -1.08
N VAL A 26 -4.11 -43.76 -1.43
CA VAL A 26 -3.63 -42.60 -2.16
C VAL A 26 -3.61 -41.38 -1.23
N THR A 27 -2.44 -40.75 -1.08
CA THR A 27 -2.30 -39.50 -0.36
C THR A 27 -2.26 -38.37 -1.38
N PRO A 28 -3.08 -37.32 -1.23
CA PRO A 28 -3.05 -36.15 -2.10
C PRO A 28 -1.69 -35.46 -2.15
N VAL A 29 -1.44 -34.74 -3.23
CA VAL A 29 -0.34 -33.78 -3.32
C VAL A 29 -0.60 -32.63 -2.36
N LEU A 30 0.41 -32.17 -1.65
CA LEU A 30 0.26 -31.08 -0.65
C LEU A 30 0.00 -29.73 -1.30
N CYS A 31 0.77 -29.40 -2.35
CA CYS A 31 0.62 -28.15 -3.09
C CYS A 31 0.28 -28.40 -4.57
N PHE A 32 -0.42 -27.48 -5.18
CA PHE A 32 -0.71 -27.54 -6.61
C PHE A 32 0.58 -27.66 -7.43
N GLY A 33 0.63 -28.68 -8.32
CA GLY A 33 1.79 -28.91 -9.18
C GLY A 33 3.00 -29.57 -8.53
N ASP A 34 2.91 -29.91 -7.23
CA ASP A 34 3.98 -30.60 -6.52
C ASP A 34 3.99 -32.09 -6.82
N THR A 35 5.00 -32.80 -6.35
CA THR A 35 5.20 -34.27 -6.49
C THR A 35 5.15 -35.01 -5.15
N THR A 36 4.50 -34.40 -4.14
CA THR A 36 4.42 -34.94 -2.76
C THR A 36 3.33 -36.01 -2.59
N GLY A 37 2.50 -36.21 -3.61
CA GLY A 37 1.49 -37.30 -3.58
C GLY A 37 2.09 -38.68 -3.44
N THR A 38 1.41 -39.57 -2.72
CA THR A 38 1.92 -40.90 -2.52
C THR A 38 0.86 -41.98 -2.83
N ILE A 39 1.30 -43.11 -3.33
CA ILE A 39 0.49 -44.30 -3.52
C ILE A 39 1.12 -45.46 -2.75
N LEU A 40 0.35 -46.05 -1.84
CA LEU A 40 0.73 -47.24 -1.11
C LEU A 40 -0.19 -48.39 -1.52
N VAL A 41 0.38 -49.46 -2.08
CA VAL A 41 -0.36 -50.64 -2.50
C VAL A 41 0.02 -51.81 -1.63
N GLN A 42 -0.98 -52.52 -1.09
CA GLN A 42 -0.81 -53.72 -0.30
C GLN A 42 -1.51 -54.90 -1.01
N THR A 43 -0.82 -56.02 -1.04
CA THR A 43 -1.30 -57.25 -1.66
C THR A 43 -1.29 -58.40 -0.65
N SER A 44 -2.17 -59.38 -0.86
CA SER A 44 -2.14 -60.63 -0.16
C SER A 44 -2.16 -61.83 -1.12
N GLY A 45 -1.61 -62.96 -0.72
CA GLY A 45 -1.38 -64.12 -1.60
C GLY A 45 -0.19 -63.87 -2.53
N GLY A 46 0.07 -64.85 -3.41
CA GLY A 46 1.26 -64.83 -4.28
C GLY A 46 2.56 -65.17 -3.55
N LEU A 47 3.64 -65.38 -4.28
CA LEU A 47 4.93 -65.68 -3.71
C LEU A 47 5.96 -64.57 -3.80
N ASN A 48 5.86 -63.67 -4.79
CA ASN A 48 6.71 -62.46 -4.95
C ASN A 48 5.99 -61.44 -5.83
N PRO A 49 5.17 -60.57 -5.26
CA PRO A 49 4.48 -59.51 -6.04
C PRO A 49 5.48 -58.49 -6.58
N LEU A 50 5.41 -58.24 -7.88
CA LEU A 50 6.15 -57.18 -8.57
C LEU A 50 5.20 -56.06 -8.90
N PHE A 51 5.49 -54.86 -8.37
CA PHE A 51 4.73 -53.65 -8.66
C PHE A 51 5.35 -52.90 -9.83
N ASN A 52 4.58 -52.63 -10.86
CA ASN A 52 4.98 -51.81 -11.98
C ASN A 52 4.04 -50.63 -12.07
N PHE A 53 4.61 -49.43 -12.02
CA PHE A 53 3.90 -48.15 -12.23
C PHE A 53 4.28 -47.63 -13.61
N ASP A 54 3.31 -47.27 -14.43
CA ASP A 54 3.54 -46.85 -15.82
C ASP A 54 4.46 -45.62 -15.95
N THR A 55 4.49 -44.74 -14.92
CA THR A 55 5.30 -43.55 -14.90
C THR A 55 6.70 -43.75 -14.31
N LEU A 56 6.92 -44.82 -13.57
CA LEU A 56 8.18 -45.14 -12.87
C LEU A 56 8.39 -46.65 -12.87
N SER A 57 9.37 -47.16 -13.63
CA SER A 57 9.76 -48.59 -13.57
C SER A 57 10.51 -48.88 -12.27
N THR A 58 9.78 -49.04 -11.19
CA THR A 58 10.33 -49.46 -9.89
C THR A 58 9.72 -50.79 -9.48
N THR A 59 10.57 -51.75 -9.09
CA THR A 59 10.17 -53.06 -8.61
C THR A 59 10.32 -53.12 -7.10
N PHE A 60 9.22 -53.41 -6.38
CA PHE A 60 9.22 -53.58 -4.93
C PHE A 60 8.66 -54.94 -4.54
N ASP A 61 9.20 -55.55 -3.46
CA ASP A 61 8.91 -56.95 -3.10
C ASP A 61 7.65 -57.19 -2.26
N THR A 62 7.04 -56.18 -1.63
CA THR A 62 5.90 -56.40 -0.71
C THR A 62 4.95 -55.26 -0.53
N ILE A 63 5.41 -54.00 -0.64
CA ILE A 63 4.62 -52.79 -0.51
C ILE A 63 5.18 -51.79 -1.53
N GLY A 64 4.33 -51.39 -2.48
CA GLY A 64 4.71 -50.33 -3.44
C GLY A 64 4.44 -48.95 -2.86
N PHE A 65 5.48 -48.16 -2.69
CA PHE A 65 5.38 -46.75 -2.30
C PHE A 65 6.08 -45.88 -3.36
N ILE A 66 5.38 -44.90 -3.91
CA ILE A 66 5.93 -43.93 -4.87
C ILE A 66 5.49 -42.52 -4.53
N SER A 67 6.37 -41.55 -4.80
CA SER A 67 5.99 -40.12 -4.84
C SER A 67 5.62 -39.75 -6.26
N VAL A 68 4.47 -39.16 -6.45
CA VAL A 68 3.92 -38.85 -7.77
C VAL A 68 3.26 -37.45 -7.78
N PRO A 69 3.28 -36.76 -8.93
CA PRO A 69 2.48 -35.57 -9.12
C PRO A 69 0.99 -35.90 -9.17
N SER A 70 0.15 -34.86 -9.23
CA SER A 70 -1.28 -35.04 -9.45
C SER A 70 -1.54 -35.57 -10.84
N GLU A 71 -1.79 -36.85 -10.95
CA GLU A 71 -2.11 -37.48 -12.21
C GLU A 71 -2.85 -38.82 -11.99
N SER A 72 -3.26 -39.45 -13.09
CA SER A 72 -3.78 -40.79 -13.08
C SER A 72 -2.64 -41.76 -13.32
N VAL A 73 -2.34 -42.62 -12.32
CA VAL A 73 -1.28 -43.62 -12.38
C VAL A 73 -1.91 -44.99 -12.58
N TYR A 74 -1.40 -45.78 -13.52
CA TYR A 74 -1.76 -47.17 -13.69
C TYR A 74 -0.75 -48.03 -12.94
N ILE A 75 -1.26 -48.85 -12.04
CA ILE A 75 -0.46 -49.80 -11.28
C ILE A 75 -0.75 -51.19 -11.79
N THR A 76 0.29 -51.91 -12.23
CA THR A 76 0.20 -53.32 -12.61
C THR A 76 0.98 -54.14 -11.61
N VAL A 77 0.29 -55.00 -10.91
CA VAL A 77 0.91 -55.94 -9.97
C VAL A 77 0.94 -57.33 -10.57
N THR A 78 2.13 -57.91 -10.65
CA THR A 78 2.37 -59.23 -11.23
C THR A 78 2.97 -60.13 -10.18
N ASP A 79 2.53 -61.37 -10.06
CA ASP A 79 3.23 -62.41 -9.29
C ASP A 79 4.28 -63.09 -10.20
N ILE A 80 5.57 -62.87 -9.90
CA ILE A 80 6.69 -63.39 -10.72
C ILE A 80 6.84 -64.89 -10.60
N ASN A 81 6.46 -65.48 -9.48
CA ASN A 81 6.60 -66.90 -9.22
C ASN A 81 5.26 -67.65 -9.29
N GLY A 82 4.22 -66.96 -9.83
CA GLY A 82 2.92 -67.60 -10.03
C GLY A 82 3.02 -68.81 -10.92
N CYS A 83 2.75 -69.96 -10.34
CA CYS A 83 2.63 -71.21 -11.09
C CYS A 83 1.42 -71.08 -12.00
N THR A 84 1.61 -70.89 -13.28
CA THR A 84 0.55 -71.00 -14.28
C THR A 84 0.46 -72.50 -14.65
N PRO A 85 -0.69 -73.18 -14.49
CA PRO A 85 -0.94 -74.44 -15.11
C PRO A 85 -0.82 -74.25 -16.62
N LYS A 86 -0.21 -75.23 -17.28
CA LYS A 86 0.23 -75.19 -18.69
C LYS A 86 -0.90 -74.98 -19.72
N ASP A 87 -2.15 -74.91 -19.25
CA ASP A 87 -3.35 -74.83 -20.13
C ASP A 87 -4.35 -73.68 -19.82
N THR A 88 -4.01 -72.75 -18.97
CA THR A 88 -4.82 -71.56 -18.78
C THR A 88 -3.97 -70.30 -18.83
N LEU A 89 -4.24 -69.47 -19.77
CA LEU A 89 -3.71 -68.08 -19.91
C LEU A 89 -4.15 -67.17 -18.73
N ALA A 90 -3.81 -67.55 -17.49
CA ALA A 90 -4.05 -66.76 -16.32
C ALA A 90 -2.77 -65.95 -16.01
N TYR A 91 -2.53 -64.88 -16.71
CA TYR A 91 -1.69 -63.81 -16.21
C TYR A 91 -2.35 -63.27 -14.95
N THR A 92 -1.76 -63.47 -13.81
CA THR A 92 -2.18 -62.85 -12.57
C THR A 92 -1.58 -61.43 -12.49
N ALA A 93 -1.87 -60.64 -13.50
CA ALA A 93 -1.58 -59.20 -13.47
C ALA A 93 -2.88 -58.45 -13.19
N ILE A 94 -2.89 -57.67 -12.13
CA ILE A 94 -4.01 -56.81 -11.79
C ILE A 94 -3.58 -55.37 -12.08
N THR A 95 -4.26 -54.74 -13.04
CA THR A 95 -4.04 -53.33 -13.36
C THR A 95 -5.16 -52.49 -12.76
N ARG A 96 -4.80 -51.47 -12.02
CA ARG A 96 -5.75 -50.46 -11.48
C ARG A 96 -5.31 -49.06 -11.84
N LYS A 97 -6.27 -48.23 -12.21
CA LYS A 97 -6.08 -46.81 -12.39
C LYS A 97 -6.39 -46.10 -11.06
N LEU A 98 -5.41 -45.41 -10.55
CA LEU A 98 -5.56 -44.55 -9.36
C LEU A 98 -5.36 -43.10 -9.75
N PHE A 99 -6.12 -42.19 -9.14
CA PHE A 99 -5.97 -40.77 -9.32
C PHE A 99 -5.42 -40.15 -8.05
N VAL A 100 -4.34 -39.39 -8.16
CA VAL A 100 -3.74 -38.63 -7.06
C VAL A 100 -4.28 -37.21 -7.13
N PRO A 101 -5.15 -36.81 -6.20
CA PRO A 101 -5.72 -35.45 -6.21
C PRO A 101 -4.69 -34.43 -5.74
N GLN A 102 -4.92 -33.16 -6.12
CA GLN A 102 -4.20 -31.99 -5.63
C GLN A 102 -5.21 -30.92 -5.22
N PRO A 103 -4.84 -29.99 -4.32
CA PRO A 103 -5.65 -28.80 -4.05
C PRO A 103 -5.70 -27.89 -5.26
N ASP A 104 -6.64 -26.94 -5.27
CA ASP A 104 -6.62 -25.84 -6.21
C ASP A 104 -5.37 -24.97 -5.97
N PRO A 105 -4.84 -24.29 -6.98
CA PRO A 105 -3.69 -23.41 -6.80
C PRO A 105 -3.99 -22.32 -5.79
N LEU A 106 -3.07 -22.10 -4.85
CA LEU A 106 -3.16 -20.96 -3.94
C LEU A 106 -2.91 -19.68 -4.73
N VAL A 107 -3.89 -18.77 -4.72
CA VAL A 107 -3.86 -17.49 -5.43
C VAL A 107 -4.13 -16.38 -4.44
N VAL A 108 -3.34 -15.32 -4.52
CA VAL A 108 -3.48 -14.09 -3.76
C VAL A 108 -3.63 -12.93 -4.73
N LEU A 109 -4.56 -12.02 -4.47
CA LEU A 109 -4.77 -10.80 -5.22
C LEU A 109 -4.84 -9.63 -4.22
N ALA A 110 -3.85 -8.77 -4.22
CA ALA A 110 -3.79 -7.57 -3.41
C ALA A 110 -4.45 -6.39 -4.15
N ALA A 111 -5.09 -5.52 -3.39
CA ALA A 111 -5.73 -4.31 -3.92
C ALA A 111 -5.60 -3.16 -2.92
N THR A 112 -5.59 -1.94 -3.45
CA THR A 112 -5.73 -0.71 -2.67
C THR A 112 -7.18 -0.28 -2.73
N ASP A 113 -7.83 -0.22 -1.57
CA ASP A 113 -9.23 0.18 -1.43
C ASP A 113 -9.35 1.70 -1.23
N SER A 114 -8.36 2.31 -0.59
CA SER A 114 -8.28 3.76 -0.38
C SER A 114 -6.84 4.25 -0.37
N ASN A 115 -6.59 5.31 -1.12
CA ASN A 115 -5.35 6.08 -1.04
C ASN A 115 -5.38 7.02 0.17
N VAL A 116 -4.23 7.60 0.53
CA VAL A 116 -4.11 8.63 1.56
C VAL A 116 -4.23 10.02 0.95
N TYR A 117 -4.61 11.01 1.76
CA TYR A 117 -4.61 12.39 1.28
C TYR A 117 -3.17 12.92 1.27
N CYS A 118 -2.54 12.99 2.42
CA CYS A 118 -1.12 13.33 2.55
C CYS A 118 -0.22 12.10 2.61
N ALA A 119 1.04 12.22 2.19
CA ALA A 119 1.99 11.11 2.18
C ALA A 119 2.26 10.49 3.57
N GLU A 120 2.22 11.32 4.63
CA GLU A 120 2.43 10.89 6.02
C GLU A 120 1.17 10.38 6.71
N ASP A 121 -0.01 10.52 6.09
CA ASP A 121 -1.25 9.98 6.61
C ASP A 121 -1.20 8.47 6.70
N THR A 122 -1.85 7.90 7.71
CA THR A 122 -1.99 6.45 7.90
C THR A 122 -3.44 6.01 7.75
N THR A 123 -4.18 6.63 6.84
CA THR A 123 -5.60 6.38 6.59
C THR A 123 -5.86 5.53 5.36
N GLY A 124 -4.80 5.10 4.68
CA GLY A 124 -4.87 4.20 3.54
C GLY A 124 -5.42 2.83 3.91
N ILE A 125 -6.11 2.19 2.96
CA ILE A 125 -6.71 0.87 3.14
C ILE A 125 -6.23 -0.03 2.00
N ILE A 126 -5.69 -1.18 2.38
CA ILE A 126 -5.32 -2.26 1.46
C ILE A 126 -6.09 -3.52 1.85
N SER A 127 -6.38 -4.35 0.87
CA SER A 127 -7.03 -5.64 1.08
C SER A 127 -6.46 -6.72 0.17
N ALA A 128 -6.72 -7.98 0.50
CA ALA A 128 -6.35 -9.11 -0.33
C ALA A 128 -7.48 -10.12 -0.42
N PHE A 129 -7.62 -10.71 -1.58
CA PHE A 129 -8.43 -11.88 -1.83
C PHE A 129 -7.53 -13.10 -1.94
N VAL A 130 -7.85 -14.17 -1.19
CA VAL A 130 -7.13 -15.44 -1.19
C VAL A 130 -8.06 -16.57 -1.58
N ALA A 131 -7.63 -17.40 -2.52
CA ALA A 131 -8.39 -18.56 -2.98
C ALA A 131 -7.48 -19.76 -3.24
N GLY A 132 -8.06 -20.97 -3.20
CA GLY A 132 -7.31 -22.23 -3.41
C GLY A 132 -6.47 -22.63 -2.21
N GLY A 133 -5.48 -23.52 -2.41
CA GLY A 133 -4.69 -24.08 -1.32
C GLY A 133 -5.53 -24.84 -0.28
N THR A 134 -5.00 -24.96 0.93
CA THR A 134 -5.64 -25.66 2.05
C THR A 134 -5.73 -24.75 3.28
N THR A 135 -6.94 -24.37 3.68
CA THR A 135 -7.17 -23.53 4.86
C THR A 135 -6.80 -24.23 6.17
N PRO A 136 -6.48 -23.46 7.26
CA PRO A 136 -6.35 -22.02 7.36
C PRO A 136 -5.11 -21.47 6.66
N TYR A 137 -5.11 -20.13 6.45
CA TYR A 137 -3.96 -19.43 5.88
C TYR A 137 -3.24 -18.62 6.95
N ASP A 138 -1.91 -18.59 6.88
CA ASP A 138 -1.07 -17.65 7.59
C ASP A 138 -0.79 -16.47 6.64
N ILE A 139 -1.14 -15.27 7.06
CA ILE A 139 -1.08 -14.04 6.27
C ILE A 139 -0.09 -13.08 6.93
N LEU A 140 0.72 -12.43 6.11
CA LEU A 140 1.64 -11.38 6.57
C LEU A 140 1.80 -10.29 5.51
N TRP A 141 1.43 -9.08 5.86
CA TRP A 141 1.74 -7.88 5.10
C TRP A 141 3.08 -7.29 5.52
N THR A 142 3.73 -6.54 4.63
CA THR A 142 4.94 -5.77 4.98
C THR A 142 4.68 -4.66 5.99
N SER A 143 3.42 -4.22 6.17
CA SER A 143 2.99 -3.35 7.26
C SER A 143 3.06 -4.01 8.64
N GLY A 144 3.12 -5.35 8.67
CA GLY A 144 3.07 -6.17 9.89
C GLY A 144 1.67 -6.69 10.23
N ASP A 145 0.64 -6.31 9.47
CA ASP A 145 -0.71 -6.85 9.66
C ASP A 145 -0.79 -8.31 9.19
N THR A 146 -1.65 -9.09 9.86
CA THR A 146 -1.85 -10.53 9.62
C THR A 146 -3.28 -10.87 9.19
N THR A 147 -4.05 -9.86 8.84
CA THR A 147 -5.44 -10.02 8.37
C THR A 147 -5.54 -9.76 6.87
N LEU A 148 -6.71 -10.06 6.29
CA LEU A 148 -6.95 -9.84 4.85
C LEU A 148 -7.11 -8.36 4.48
N ALA A 149 -7.21 -7.46 5.44
CA ALA A 149 -7.32 -6.02 5.19
C ALA A 149 -6.60 -5.24 6.29
N ASP A 150 -5.77 -4.28 5.89
CA ASP A 150 -5.13 -3.31 6.77
C ASP A 150 -5.66 -1.91 6.43
N SER A 151 -6.16 -1.20 7.44
CA SER A 151 -6.79 0.12 7.31
C SER A 151 -5.93 1.24 7.93
N SER A 152 -4.65 1.01 8.13
CA SER A 152 -3.76 1.94 8.83
C SER A 152 -2.42 2.07 8.12
N VAL A 153 -2.46 2.16 6.79
CA VAL A 153 -1.25 2.23 5.96
C VAL A 153 -1.04 3.64 5.40
N SER A 154 0.22 4.04 5.29
CA SER A 154 0.63 5.28 4.62
C SER A 154 0.85 5.07 3.12
N ALA A 155 1.23 6.11 2.39
CA ALA A 155 1.69 5.97 1.01
C ALA A 155 2.89 5.02 0.95
N GLY A 156 2.90 4.10 -0.01
CA GLY A 156 3.97 3.13 -0.17
C GLY A 156 3.58 1.87 -0.93
N LEU A 157 4.56 1.00 -1.12
CA LEU A 157 4.40 -0.31 -1.74
C LEU A 157 4.28 -1.39 -0.66
N TYR A 158 3.22 -2.18 -0.72
CA TYR A 158 2.92 -3.23 0.24
C TYR A 158 2.90 -4.59 -0.44
N TYR A 159 3.55 -5.55 0.17
CA TYR A 159 3.53 -6.95 -0.22
C TYR A 159 2.71 -7.73 0.79
N ILE A 160 1.98 -8.72 0.29
CA ILE A 160 1.32 -9.73 1.11
C ILE A 160 1.92 -11.10 0.81
N GLU A 161 2.24 -11.84 1.84
CA GLU A 161 2.66 -13.23 1.78
C GLU A 161 1.60 -14.09 2.44
N VAL A 162 1.27 -15.20 1.78
CA VAL A 162 0.28 -16.16 2.27
C VAL A 162 0.87 -17.56 2.23
N LEU A 163 0.79 -18.25 3.36
CA LEU A 163 1.10 -19.66 3.49
C LEU A 163 -0.18 -20.42 3.84
N ASP A 164 -0.43 -21.53 3.17
CA ASP A 164 -1.49 -22.43 3.58
C ASP A 164 -1.02 -23.44 4.63
N THR A 165 -1.94 -24.23 5.19
CA THR A 165 -1.61 -25.25 6.21
C THR A 165 -0.57 -26.29 5.75
N ASN A 166 -0.46 -26.51 4.45
CA ASN A 166 0.52 -27.44 3.87
C ASN A 166 1.87 -26.78 3.56
N GLY A 167 2.00 -25.47 3.80
CA GLY A 167 3.19 -24.68 3.50
C GLY A 167 3.29 -24.23 2.05
N CYS A 168 2.19 -24.29 1.28
CA CYS A 168 2.14 -23.71 -0.06
C CYS A 168 2.15 -22.18 0.03
N TYR A 169 2.97 -21.54 -0.79
CA TYR A 169 3.26 -20.12 -0.73
C TYR A 169 2.70 -19.38 -1.94
N ALA A 170 2.08 -18.22 -1.70
CA ALA A 170 1.73 -17.25 -2.72
C ALA A 170 1.94 -15.83 -2.19
N TRP A 171 2.15 -14.87 -3.08
CA TRP A 171 2.32 -13.47 -2.75
C TRP A 171 1.78 -12.57 -3.85
N ASP A 172 1.49 -11.33 -3.47
CA ASP A 172 1.14 -10.25 -4.39
C ASP A 172 1.51 -8.90 -3.78
N SER A 173 1.31 -7.81 -4.50
CA SER A 173 1.64 -6.46 -4.02
C SER A 173 0.64 -5.43 -4.53
N THR A 174 0.47 -4.36 -3.75
CA THR A 174 -0.33 -3.19 -4.13
C THR A 174 0.36 -1.91 -3.65
N SER A 175 0.01 -0.76 -4.26
CA SER A 175 0.60 0.54 -3.92
C SER A 175 -0.48 1.50 -3.44
N VAL A 176 -0.22 2.15 -2.32
CA VAL A 176 -1.01 3.27 -1.81
C VAL A 176 -0.32 4.56 -2.21
N PHE A 177 -1.03 5.47 -2.84
CA PHE A 177 -0.51 6.76 -3.28
C PHE A 177 -1.00 7.88 -2.37
N ALA A 178 -0.23 8.96 -2.26
CA ALA A 178 -0.73 10.23 -1.77
C ALA A 178 -1.52 10.93 -2.89
N ILE A 179 -2.53 11.71 -2.50
CA ILE A 179 -3.29 12.57 -3.41
C ILE A 179 -2.61 13.94 -3.50
N ASP A 180 -1.93 14.32 -2.44
CA ASP A 180 -1.19 15.54 -2.20
C ASP A 180 0.12 15.12 -1.52
N SER A 181 1.23 15.15 -2.25
CA SER A 181 2.46 14.47 -1.85
C SER A 181 3.28 15.26 -0.83
N ASP A 182 3.23 16.59 -0.86
CA ASP A 182 3.92 17.49 0.06
C ASP A 182 3.01 18.09 1.14
N CYS A 183 1.70 17.83 1.02
CA CYS A 183 0.69 18.21 2.01
C CYS A 183 0.45 19.73 2.13
N ASP A 184 0.53 20.41 1.05
CA ASP A 184 0.35 21.86 1.00
C ASP A 184 -1.10 22.30 0.69
N LEU A 185 -2.03 21.34 0.45
CA LEU A 185 -3.44 21.46 0.11
C LEU A 185 -3.72 21.54 -1.40
N ILE A 186 -2.72 21.59 -2.23
CA ILE A 186 -2.82 21.44 -3.67
C ILE A 186 -2.58 19.95 -3.99
N THR A 187 -3.35 19.39 -4.89
CA THR A 187 -3.19 17.97 -5.20
C THR A 187 -2.18 17.77 -6.33
N ASP A 188 -1.42 16.66 -6.30
CA ASP A 188 -0.47 16.27 -7.35
C ASP A 188 -1.03 16.38 -8.78
N SER A 189 -2.35 16.20 -8.92
CA SER A 189 -3.03 16.29 -10.21
C SER A 189 -3.16 17.71 -10.74
N ILE A 190 -3.09 18.72 -9.88
CA ILE A 190 -3.11 20.15 -10.20
C ILE A 190 -1.69 20.63 -10.44
N GLU A 191 -0.79 20.32 -9.53
CA GLU A 191 0.60 20.80 -9.56
C GLU A 191 1.44 20.14 -10.66
N THR A 192 1.14 18.91 -10.95
CA THR A 192 1.92 18.10 -11.90
C THR A 192 3.33 17.77 -11.41
N TYR A 193 4.06 16.97 -12.18
CA TYR A 193 5.48 16.65 -11.89
C TYR A 193 6.43 17.57 -12.71
N ALA A 194 6.00 18.77 -13.05
CA ALA A 194 6.88 19.79 -13.60
C ALA A 194 7.73 20.38 -12.45
N ASP A 195 8.89 20.89 -12.76
CA ASP A 195 9.80 21.62 -11.88
C ASP A 195 9.87 23.03 -12.46
N TYR A 196 9.10 23.95 -11.88
CA TYR A 196 8.85 25.24 -12.49
C TYR A 196 9.97 26.24 -12.23
N ASP A 197 10.47 26.29 -11.00
CA ASP A 197 11.58 27.17 -10.59
C ASP A 197 12.96 26.59 -10.90
N LEU A 198 13.03 25.28 -11.31
CA LEU A 198 14.25 24.54 -11.66
C LEU A 198 15.20 24.33 -10.47
N ASP A 199 14.66 24.17 -9.28
CA ASP A 199 15.45 23.88 -8.08
C ASP A 199 15.78 22.40 -7.92
N GLY A 200 15.09 21.50 -8.64
CA GLY A 200 15.29 20.07 -8.69
C GLY A 200 14.21 19.26 -7.96
N LEU A 201 13.20 19.94 -7.37
CA LEU A 201 11.98 19.34 -6.86
C LEU A 201 10.84 19.55 -7.87
N PRO A 202 10.07 18.51 -8.23
CA PRO A 202 8.83 18.71 -8.97
C PRO A 202 7.79 19.42 -8.10
N ASN A 203 6.91 20.24 -8.69
CA ASN A 203 5.90 21.03 -7.97
C ASN A 203 5.08 20.18 -6.97
N ALA A 204 4.67 18.95 -7.33
CA ALA A 204 3.93 18.06 -6.44
C ALA A 204 4.73 17.56 -5.20
N TYR A 205 5.94 18.01 -5.00
CA TYR A 205 6.81 17.74 -3.85
C TYR A 205 7.48 19.00 -3.33
N ASP A 206 7.09 20.17 -3.85
CA ASP A 206 7.67 21.45 -3.54
C ASP A 206 6.61 22.35 -2.88
N LEU A 207 6.92 22.85 -1.71
CA LEU A 207 6.04 23.72 -0.93
C LEU A 207 6.05 25.20 -1.37
N ASP A 208 6.89 25.56 -2.37
CA ASP A 208 7.09 26.91 -2.88
C ASP A 208 7.55 26.78 -4.35
N SER A 209 6.61 26.37 -5.21
CA SER A 209 6.85 25.89 -6.59
C SER A 209 7.46 26.93 -7.52
N ASP A 210 7.35 28.22 -7.20
CA ASP A 210 7.94 29.33 -7.98
C ASP A 210 9.12 30.01 -7.28
N ASN A 211 9.40 29.62 -6.01
CA ASN A 211 10.50 30.08 -5.17
C ASN A 211 10.50 31.61 -4.93
N ASP A 212 9.32 32.19 -4.81
CA ASP A 212 9.15 33.62 -4.47
C ASP A 212 9.25 33.87 -2.96
N GLY A 213 9.14 32.80 -2.14
CA GLY A 213 9.24 32.78 -0.69
C GLY A 213 7.87 32.77 0.02
N LEU A 214 6.78 32.64 -0.71
CA LEU A 214 5.46 32.30 -0.18
C LEU A 214 5.21 30.81 -0.46
N PRO A 215 4.74 30.05 0.51
CA PRO A 215 4.32 28.67 0.24
C PRO A 215 3.06 28.59 -0.62
N ASP A 216 2.98 27.63 -1.50
CA ASP A 216 1.87 27.35 -2.41
C ASP A 216 0.51 27.27 -1.69
N SER A 217 0.49 26.67 -0.49
CA SER A 217 -0.70 26.60 0.38
C SER A 217 -1.29 27.96 0.79
N LEU A 218 -0.52 29.04 0.70
CA LEU A 218 -0.99 30.41 0.96
C LEU A 218 -1.45 31.12 -0.29
N GLU A 219 -1.05 30.65 -1.44
CA GLU A 219 -1.30 31.27 -2.73
C GLU A 219 -2.46 30.63 -3.47
N TYR A 220 -2.75 29.36 -3.18
CA TYR A 220 -3.79 28.57 -3.83
C TYR A 220 -5.21 29.17 -3.69
N ASP A 221 -5.56 29.71 -2.51
CA ASP A 221 -6.77 30.49 -2.23
C ASP A 221 -6.34 31.76 -1.47
N TYR A 222 -5.58 32.58 -2.17
CA TYR A 222 -4.89 33.75 -1.59
C TYR A 222 -5.84 34.75 -0.97
N ASN A 223 -6.94 35.05 -1.65
CA ASN A 223 -7.95 35.99 -1.20
C ASN A 223 -8.94 35.39 -0.19
N ARG A 224 -8.90 34.06 0.02
CA ARG A 224 -9.75 33.26 0.93
C ARG A 224 -11.25 33.38 0.62
N ASP A 225 -11.59 33.43 -0.64
CA ASP A 225 -12.98 33.42 -1.08
C ASP A 225 -13.54 32.01 -1.29
N GLY A 226 -12.70 30.98 -1.15
CA GLY A 226 -13.01 29.56 -1.33
C GLY A 226 -12.95 29.13 -2.79
N ILE A 227 -12.37 29.95 -3.67
CA ILE A 227 -12.12 29.63 -5.08
C ILE A 227 -10.62 29.43 -5.25
N PRO A 228 -10.16 28.18 -5.44
CA PRO A 228 -8.74 27.91 -5.58
C PRO A 228 -8.18 28.41 -6.91
N LEU A 229 -6.85 28.42 -7.01
CA LEU A 229 -6.08 28.88 -8.19
C LEU A 229 -6.26 30.37 -8.47
N ASP A 230 -6.07 31.18 -7.45
CA ASP A 230 -6.02 32.65 -7.61
C ASP A 230 -4.91 33.05 -8.60
N ASP A 231 -5.21 34.07 -9.39
CA ASP A 231 -4.32 34.78 -10.32
C ASP A 231 -4.50 36.28 -10.04
N CYS A 232 -3.61 36.82 -9.25
CA CYS A 232 -3.81 38.13 -8.64
C CYS A 232 -3.54 39.30 -9.57
N ASP A 233 -2.73 39.13 -10.60
CA ASP A 233 -2.38 40.16 -11.58
C ASP A 233 -3.09 39.96 -12.94
N GLY A 234 -3.70 38.76 -13.15
CA GLY A 234 -4.50 38.41 -14.32
C GLY A 234 -3.67 38.09 -15.55
N ASP A 235 -2.44 37.65 -15.39
CA ASP A 235 -1.56 37.33 -16.50
C ASP A 235 -1.78 35.89 -17.05
N GLY A 236 -2.51 35.05 -16.32
CA GLY A 236 -2.90 33.69 -16.68
C GLY A 236 -2.07 32.61 -16.00
N TRP A 237 -1.15 32.94 -15.12
CA TRP A 237 -0.46 32.05 -14.21
C TRP A 237 -1.15 32.05 -12.86
N PRO A 238 -1.42 30.90 -12.25
CA PRO A 238 -1.89 30.89 -10.86
C PRO A 238 -0.76 31.32 -9.93
N ASN A 239 -1.10 31.99 -8.83
CA ASN A 239 -0.13 32.59 -7.92
C ASN A 239 0.96 31.64 -7.45
N TYR A 240 0.66 30.36 -7.19
CA TYR A 240 1.62 29.35 -6.73
C TYR A 240 2.69 28.97 -7.80
N LEU A 241 2.57 29.46 -9.02
CA LEU A 241 3.52 29.28 -10.13
C LEU A 241 4.02 30.63 -10.68
N ASP A 242 3.67 31.74 -10.02
CA ASP A 242 4.00 33.07 -10.50
C ASP A 242 4.95 33.78 -9.53
N PRO A 243 6.25 33.90 -9.87
CA PRO A 243 7.23 34.53 -9.01
C PRO A 243 7.01 36.07 -8.82
N ASP A 244 6.01 36.65 -9.48
CA ASP A 244 5.62 38.05 -9.31
C ASP A 244 4.69 38.18 -8.11
N MET A 245 5.27 38.53 -6.97
CA MET A 245 4.63 38.59 -5.66
C MET A 245 3.34 39.43 -5.66
N CYS A 246 2.23 38.80 -5.29
CA CYS A 246 0.96 39.45 -5.08
C CYS A 246 0.94 40.40 -3.87
N GLU A 247 -0.03 41.30 -3.82
CA GLU A 247 -0.24 42.14 -2.62
C GLU A 247 -0.70 41.24 -1.44
N PHE A 248 -0.11 41.41 -0.26
CA PHE A 248 -0.55 40.69 0.94
C PHE A 248 -2.00 41.01 1.29
N TYR A 249 -2.76 39.99 1.65
CA TYR A 249 -4.08 40.19 2.25
C TYR A 249 -3.92 40.82 3.63
N ILE A 250 -4.24 42.12 3.73
CA ILE A 250 -4.20 42.87 4.98
C ILE A 250 -5.63 43.19 5.41
N PRO A 251 -6.13 42.60 6.53
CA PRO A 251 -7.48 42.87 7.00
C PRO A 251 -7.75 44.36 7.18
N SER A 252 -8.84 44.84 6.60
CA SER A 252 -9.21 46.25 6.67
C SER A 252 -9.86 46.70 7.99
N VAL A 253 -10.14 45.75 8.90
CA VAL A 253 -10.80 46.00 10.21
C VAL A 253 -10.08 45.28 11.32
N VAL A 254 -9.86 45.96 12.44
CA VAL A 254 -9.37 45.39 13.70
C VAL A 254 -10.35 45.79 14.81
N THR A 255 -10.81 44.77 15.58
CA THR A 255 -11.85 44.91 16.62
C THR A 255 -11.34 44.36 17.94
N PRO A 256 -10.49 45.05 18.69
CA PRO A 256 -9.87 44.55 19.93
C PRO A 256 -10.87 44.52 21.08
N ASN A 257 -11.82 43.59 21.06
CA ASN A 257 -12.88 43.38 22.05
C ASN A 257 -12.70 42.12 22.87
N SER A 258 -11.65 41.34 22.60
CA SER A 258 -11.30 40.06 23.26
C SER A 258 -12.32 38.94 23.02
N ASP A 259 -12.98 38.93 21.87
CA ASP A 259 -13.86 37.82 21.45
C ASP A 259 -13.12 36.73 20.68
N GLY A 260 -11.88 36.97 20.30
CA GLY A 260 -11.01 36.07 19.54
C GLY A 260 -10.95 36.35 18.04
N ASP A 261 -11.86 37.21 17.52
CA ASP A 261 -11.93 37.58 16.10
C ASP A 261 -11.41 38.97 15.86
N ASN A 262 -10.41 39.10 14.98
CA ASN A 262 -9.82 40.41 14.59
C ASN A 262 -9.34 41.26 15.78
N ASP A 263 -9.04 40.70 16.91
CA ASP A 263 -8.54 41.40 18.10
C ASP A 263 -7.19 42.07 17.86
N ALA A 264 -6.41 41.56 16.95
CA ALA A 264 -5.15 42.14 16.48
C ALA A 264 -4.98 41.87 14.98
N LEU A 265 -4.24 42.78 14.32
CA LEU A 265 -3.89 42.59 12.92
C LEU A 265 -2.96 41.38 12.76
N PHE A 266 -3.36 40.46 11.92
CA PHE A 266 -2.52 39.38 11.45
C PHE A 266 -2.47 39.46 9.91
N ILE A 267 -1.27 39.40 9.33
CA ILE A 267 -1.04 39.37 7.89
C ILE A 267 -0.51 37.98 7.55
N PRO A 268 -1.33 37.12 6.93
CA PRO A 268 -0.89 35.79 6.48
C PRO A 268 0.29 35.91 5.50
N GLY A 269 1.21 34.94 5.56
CA GLY A 269 2.37 34.93 4.68
C GLY A 269 3.56 35.75 5.19
N LEU A 270 3.34 36.84 5.89
CA LEU A 270 4.41 37.75 6.32
C LEU A 270 5.44 37.11 7.27
N GLN A 271 5.07 36.04 7.97
CA GLN A 271 5.96 35.29 8.87
C GLN A 271 7.12 34.57 8.12
N TYR A 272 6.99 34.35 6.84
CA TYR A 272 8.04 33.73 6.01
C TYR A 272 9.12 34.74 5.59
N PHE A 273 8.84 36.03 5.67
CA PHE A 273 9.77 37.10 5.33
C PHE A 273 10.59 37.56 6.54
N ASN A 274 11.91 37.38 6.46
CA ASN A 274 12.84 37.72 7.54
C ASN A 274 13.25 39.20 7.56
N ASN A 275 12.82 39.99 6.60
CA ASN A 275 13.26 41.39 6.46
C ASN A 275 12.17 42.31 5.97
N PHE A 276 11.20 42.58 6.85
CA PHE A 276 10.12 43.49 6.56
C PHE A 276 10.00 44.62 7.59
N LYS A 277 9.27 45.65 7.23
CA LYS A 277 8.90 46.76 8.11
C LYS A 277 7.44 47.13 7.88
N PHE A 278 6.65 47.07 8.93
CA PHE A 278 5.25 47.49 8.92
C PHE A 278 5.06 48.74 9.75
N THR A 279 4.47 49.81 9.16
CA THR A 279 4.30 51.10 9.81
C THR A 279 2.85 51.54 9.66
N VAL A 280 2.23 52.00 10.76
CA VAL A 280 0.86 52.52 10.75
C VAL A 280 0.86 54.01 11.13
N PHE A 281 0.05 54.78 10.43
CA PHE A 281 -0.10 56.23 10.59
C PHE A 281 -1.55 56.58 10.91
N ASN A 282 -1.75 57.68 11.65
CA ASN A 282 -3.07 58.27 11.82
C ASN A 282 -3.44 59.18 10.61
N SER A 283 -4.67 59.73 10.59
CA SER A 283 -5.16 60.59 9.52
C SER A 283 -4.36 61.91 9.33
N MET A 284 -3.52 62.27 10.29
CA MET A 284 -2.62 63.44 10.18
C MET A 284 -1.22 63.05 9.69
N GLY A 285 -0.97 61.78 9.32
CA GLY A 285 0.33 61.31 8.88
C GLY A 285 1.34 61.06 10.02
N ASN A 286 0.88 61.09 11.28
CA ASN A 286 1.77 60.74 12.38
C ASN A 286 1.87 59.22 12.56
N LYS A 287 3.08 58.71 12.71
CA LYS A 287 3.34 57.32 12.97
C LYS A 287 2.78 56.92 14.35
N VAL A 288 1.95 55.89 14.40
CA VAL A 288 1.30 55.38 15.61
C VAL A 288 1.71 53.94 15.98
N TYR A 289 2.26 53.19 15.03
CA TYR A 289 2.78 51.86 15.27
C TYR A 289 3.89 51.58 14.25
N GLN A 290 4.88 50.79 14.65
CA GLN A 290 5.91 50.28 13.76
C GLN A 290 6.50 49.01 14.34
N VAL A 291 6.70 48.02 13.48
CA VAL A 291 7.41 46.79 13.76
C VAL A 291 8.34 46.46 12.60
N GLU A 292 9.48 45.86 12.90
CA GLU A 292 10.45 45.34 11.92
C GLU A 292 10.80 43.92 12.29
N ASN A 293 10.73 42.98 11.34
CA ASN A 293 11.18 41.61 11.45
C ASN A 293 10.65 40.84 12.69
N SER A 294 9.44 41.15 13.10
CA SER A 294 8.78 40.49 14.23
C SER A 294 7.27 40.53 14.08
N ASN A 295 6.58 39.64 14.77
CA ASN A 295 5.12 39.51 14.69
C ASN A 295 4.39 40.86 14.82
N ILE A 296 3.54 41.15 13.84
CA ILE A 296 2.65 42.30 13.92
C ILE A 296 1.57 42.01 14.97
N ASN A 297 1.43 42.90 15.91
CA ASN A 297 0.39 42.84 16.94
C ASN A 297 -0.27 44.22 17.08
N PHE A 298 -0.77 44.74 15.96
CA PHE A 298 -1.51 46.02 15.95
C PHE A 298 -2.94 45.75 16.44
N ASN A 299 -3.20 46.08 17.67
CA ASN A 299 -4.51 45.98 18.35
C ASN A 299 -5.02 47.32 18.88
N GLY A 300 -4.52 48.41 18.30
CA GLY A 300 -4.83 49.74 18.75
C GLY A 300 -4.17 50.14 20.08
N SER A 301 -3.29 49.31 20.66
CA SER A 301 -2.41 49.73 21.75
C SER A 301 -1.16 50.40 21.19
N THR A 302 -0.63 51.37 21.90
CA THR A 302 0.61 52.05 21.53
C THR A 302 1.80 51.38 22.17
N SER A 303 2.20 50.21 21.67
CA SER A 303 3.46 49.56 22.06
C SER A 303 4.52 49.83 20.98
N GLY A 304 5.57 50.52 21.34
CA GLY A 304 6.66 50.90 20.43
C GLY A 304 6.84 52.41 20.41
N THR A 305 7.76 52.93 19.61
CA THR A 305 8.12 54.34 19.52
C THR A 305 6.95 55.19 18.96
N VAL A 306 6.01 55.59 19.81
CA VAL A 306 4.81 56.30 19.40
C VAL A 306 4.73 57.71 20.02
N VAL A 307 4.35 58.66 19.22
CA VAL A 307 4.39 60.06 19.59
C VAL A 307 3.02 60.62 20.02
N TRP A 308 1.91 59.93 19.74
CA TRP A 308 0.56 60.46 19.98
C TRP A 308 -0.43 59.40 20.50
N SER A 309 -0.60 59.28 21.80
CA SER A 309 -1.76 58.64 22.40
C SER A 309 -2.14 59.30 23.72
N THR A 310 -3.42 59.42 23.97
CA THR A 310 -3.95 59.68 25.31
C THR A 310 -4.19 58.31 25.96
N ASN A 311 -3.46 58.00 27.00
CA ASN A 311 -3.59 56.78 27.83
C ASN A 311 -3.12 55.44 27.14
N GLY A 312 -2.20 55.44 26.21
CA GLY A 312 -1.64 54.23 25.64
C GLY A 312 -2.56 53.45 24.68
N SER A 313 -3.66 54.08 24.25
CA SER A 313 -4.68 53.46 23.39
C SER A 313 -5.07 54.44 22.26
N LEU A 314 -5.17 53.90 21.04
CA LEU A 314 -5.61 54.65 19.87
C LEU A 314 -7.14 54.73 19.80
N PRO A 315 -7.75 55.87 19.42
CA PRO A 315 -9.19 55.98 19.24
C PRO A 315 -9.69 55.15 18.05
N SER A 316 -11.00 54.81 18.06
CA SER A 316 -11.65 54.24 16.88
C SER A 316 -11.52 55.21 15.68
N GLY A 317 -11.24 54.64 14.51
CA GLY A 317 -11.04 55.44 13.30
C GLY A 317 -10.20 54.75 12.24
N THR A 318 -9.99 55.45 11.13
CA THR A 318 -9.18 54.95 10.01
C THR A 318 -7.71 55.29 10.22
N TYR A 319 -6.89 54.28 10.08
CA TYR A 319 -5.42 54.34 10.08
C TYR A 319 -4.88 53.89 8.74
N TYR A 320 -3.73 54.39 8.34
CA TYR A 320 -3.08 54.05 7.08
C TYR A 320 -1.81 53.28 7.36
N TYR A 321 -1.50 52.26 6.53
CA TYR A 321 -0.29 51.49 6.71
C TYR A 321 0.62 51.59 5.50
N VAL A 322 1.89 51.27 5.75
CA VAL A 322 2.93 50.97 4.77
C VAL A 322 3.63 49.68 5.21
N LEU A 323 3.58 48.67 4.36
CA LEU A 323 4.37 47.46 4.48
C LEU A 323 5.52 47.54 3.46
N GLU A 324 6.74 47.37 3.92
CA GLU A 324 7.96 47.34 3.12
C GLU A 324 8.65 46.01 3.29
N ILE A 325 8.90 45.27 2.20
CA ILE A 325 9.67 44.00 2.23
C ILE A 325 11.04 44.27 1.59
N ARG A 326 12.09 43.75 2.20
CA ARG A 326 13.50 43.93 1.80
C ARG A 326 14.15 42.54 1.58
N PRO A 327 15.04 42.37 0.59
CA PRO A 327 15.76 43.46 -0.16
C PRO A 327 15.03 43.99 -1.37
N ASN A 328 13.95 43.38 -1.85
CA ASN A 328 13.32 43.64 -3.13
C ASN A 328 12.64 45.02 -3.21
N LYS A 329 12.56 45.79 -2.10
CA LYS A 329 11.89 47.09 -1.98
C LYS A 329 10.41 47.08 -2.36
N TRP A 330 9.78 45.92 -2.26
CA TRP A 330 8.35 45.83 -2.48
C TRP A 330 7.60 46.58 -1.38
N THR A 331 6.54 47.30 -1.74
CA THR A 331 5.83 48.20 -0.81
C THR A 331 4.34 48.20 -1.09
N GLN A 332 3.56 47.78 -0.08
CA GLN A 332 2.10 47.85 -0.10
C GLN A 332 1.59 48.90 0.85
N THR A 333 0.54 49.61 0.45
CA THR A 333 -0.08 50.65 1.26
C THR A 333 -1.60 50.48 1.28
N GLY A 334 -2.23 50.83 2.37
CA GLY A 334 -3.68 50.77 2.48
C GLY A 334 -4.19 51.38 3.78
N TYR A 335 -5.36 50.94 4.20
CA TYR A 335 -5.97 51.46 5.43
C TYR A 335 -6.52 50.32 6.31
N ILE A 336 -6.63 50.62 7.61
CA ILE A 336 -7.21 49.74 8.63
C ILE A 336 -8.19 50.55 9.43
N PHE A 337 -9.40 50.06 9.61
CA PHE A 337 -10.37 50.66 10.49
C PHE A 337 -10.28 50.01 11.88
N LEU A 338 -9.93 50.77 12.90
CA LEU A 338 -9.93 50.32 14.29
C LEU A 338 -11.30 50.61 14.90
N ALA A 339 -12.04 49.56 15.25
CA ALA A 339 -13.33 49.64 15.93
C ALA A 339 -13.19 49.17 17.37
N ARG A 340 -13.66 50.01 18.34
CA ARG A 340 -13.63 49.68 19.78
C ARG A 340 -15.02 49.85 20.36
#